data_d3e63e6c5122e8a85139e10f886742c4
#
_entry.id   d3e63e6c5122e8a85139e10f886742c4
#
_cell.length_a   1.000
_cell.length_b   1.000
_cell.length_c   1.000
_cell.angle_alpha   90.00
_cell.angle_beta   90.00
_cell.angle_gamma   90.00
#
_symmetry.space_group_name_H-M   'P 1'
#
loop_
_entity.id
_entity.type
_entity.pdbx_description
1 polymer ?
#
loop_
_entity_poly.entity_id
_entity_poly.type
_entity_poly.pdbx_seq_one_letter_code
_entity_poly.pdbx_strand_id
1 'polypeptide(L)'
;MLLLALLATAPAAQAGGLDLRIGAFLPRQRDCGIPSSVPAEYTLFQDVCDLYSKASDGSFFNAGNPPFGGSVFGGVEYNHVVLKNVELAVHFDGYSETTDTFYRDYERPPSLGGGDIFQTIRLQVLPLGMSVRILPTGKKHKIAPYVGGGIDAVFYKYEEFGDFIDFFDPDLPITPDHFISESTAFGAHALGGIRFYVNRDIAIVGEAKYLWAHDDMGDDFLPNAPGLVNRIDLSGWIFTGGVHLRF
;
A
#
# COMPACT_ATOMS: atom_id res chain seq x y z
N MET A 1 -18.88 19.75 -4.07
CA MET A 1 -19.60 20.21 -5.25
C MET A 1 -18.79 21.11 -6.21
N LEU A 2 -17.70 21.75 -5.79
CA LEU A 2 -16.91 22.63 -6.67
C LEU A 2 -16.01 21.89 -7.68
N LEU A 3 -15.52 20.69 -7.36
CA LEU A 3 -14.62 19.91 -8.22
C LEU A 3 -15.30 19.31 -9.46
N LEU A 4 -16.59 18.96 -9.34
CA LEU A 4 -17.36 18.42 -10.48
C LEU A 4 -17.72 19.51 -11.51
N ALA A 5 -17.79 20.78 -11.10
CA ALA A 5 -18.14 21.88 -12.00
C ALA A 5 -16.98 22.31 -12.93
N LEU A 6 -15.73 22.07 -12.54
CA LEU A 6 -14.55 22.37 -13.37
C LEU A 6 -14.37 21.38 -14.54
N LEU A 7 -14.90 20.16 -14.44
CA LEU A 7 -14.85 19.15 -15.50
C LEU A 7 -15.84 19.41 -16.64
N ALA A 8 -16.88 20.22 -16.40
CA ALA A 8 -17.97 20.42 -17.34
C ALA A 8 -17.78 21.56 -18.34
N THR A 9 -16.73 22.38 -18.22
CA THR A 9 -16.49 23.56 -19.09
C THR A 9 -15.28 23.47 -20.00
N ALA A 10 -14.65 22.28 -20.10
CA ALA A 10 -13.52 22.09 -21.03
C ALA A 10 -14.03 22.05 -22.48
N PRO A 11 -13.41 22.82 -23.40
CA PRO A 11 -13.79 22.75 -24.82
C PRO A 11 -13.53 21.34 -25.36
N ALA A 12 -14.46 20.84 -26.17
CA ALA A 12 -14.57 19.47 -26.70
C ALA A 12 -13.39 18.95 -27.57
N ALA A 13 -12.19 19.50 -27.41
CA ALA A 13 -10.98 19.13 -28.17
C ALA A 13 -9.85 18.56 -27.25
N GLN A 14 -10.04 18.45 -25.96
CA GLN A 14 -9.02 17.90 -25.05
C GLN A 14 -9.27 16.42 -24.82
N ALA A 15 -8.42 15.59 -25.40
CA ALA A 15 -8.51 14.14 -25.30
C ALA A 15 -8.31 13.69 -23.83
N GLY A 16 -9.32 13.04 -23.28
CA GLY A 16 -9.24 12.26 -22.06
C GLY A 16 -8.69 10.85 -22.30
N GLY A 17 -8.49 10.10 -21.25
CA GLY A 17 -8.13 8.67 -21.32
C GLY A 17 -8.47 7.97 -20.02
N LEU A 18 -8.63 6.66 -20.11
CA LEU A 18 -8.87 5.75 -18.99
C LEU A 18 -7.77 4.68 -19.00
N ASP A 19 -7.08 4.54 -17.90
CA ASP A 19 -6.11 3.47 -17.69
C ASP A 19 -6.72 2.38 -16.80
N LEU A 20 -6.70 1.14 -17.28
CA LEU A 20 -6.98 -0.05 -16.47
C LEU A 20 -5.64 -0.66 -16.11
N ARG A 21 -5.36 -0.80 -14.82
CA ARG A 21 -4.04 -1.16 -14.29
C ARG A 21 -4.11 -2.39 -13.40
N ILE A 22 -3.08 -3.21 -13.52
CA ILE A 22 -2.81 -4.35 -12.65
C ILE A 22 -1.31 -4.36 -12.34
N GLY A 23 -0.94 -4.82 -11.16
CA GLY A 23 0.48 -4.82 -10.80
C GLY A 23 0.72 -5.31 -9.40
N ALA A 24 1.73 -4.72 -8.79
CA ALA A 24 2.26 -5.13 -7.52
C ALA A 24 2.56 -3.91 -6.63
N PHE A 25 2.21 -4.00 -5.36
CA PHE A 25 2.63 -3.08 -4.33
C PHE A 25 3.73 -3.72 -3.48
N LEU A 26 4.88 -3.06 -3.36
CA LEU A 26 6.00 -3.43 -2.51
C LEU A 26 6.03 -2.47 -1.32
N PRO A 27 5.41 -2.81 -0.19
CA PRO A 27 5.48 -1.99 1.01
C PRO A 27 6.94 -1.80 1.40
N ARG A 28 7.26 -0.62 1.94
CA ARG A 28 8.59 -0.34 2.44
C ARG A 28 8.87 -1.21 3.64
N GLN A 29 9.87 -2.08 3.48
CA GLN A 29 10.39 -2.85 4.58
C GLN A 29 11.39 -2.01 5.37
N ARG A 30 11.23 -1.99 6.70
CA ARG A 30 12.40 -1.85 7.55
C ARG A 30 12.98 -3.24 7.77
N ASP A 31 14.29 -3.38 7.61
CA ASP A 31 14.99 -4.62 7.93
C ASP A 31 14.57 -5.11 9.32
N CYS A 32 13.95 -6.28 9.38
CA CYS A 32 13.77 -7.03 10.58
C CYS A 32 15.17 -7.46 11.07
N GLY A 33 15.87 -6.61 11.78
CA GLY A 33 17.27 -6.87 12.18
C GLY A 33 18.07 -5.63 12.53
N ILE A 34 17.46 -4.45 12.45
CA ILE A 34 18.11 -3.23 12.98
C ILE A 34 17.97 -3.25 14.50
N PRO A 35 19.10 -3.22 15.24
CA PRO A 35 19.05 -3.14 16.69
C PRO A 35 18.19 -1.95 17.14
N SER A 36 17.38 -2.16 18.15
CA SER A 36 16.49 -1.21 18.81
C SER A 36 17.18 -0.01 19.49
N SER A 37 18.29 0.46 18.94
CA SER A 37 19.00 1.65 19.43
C SER A 37 18.50 2.96 18.84
N VAL A 38 17.44 2.92 18.01
CA VAL A 38 16.79 4.12 17.49
C VAL A 38 15.55 4.39 18.33
N PRO A 39 15.57 5.41 19.19
CA PRO A 39 14.39 5.80 19.94
C PRO A 39 13.38 6.40 18.99
N ALA A 40 12.14 6.13 19.27
CA ALA A 40 11.04 7.07 19.14
C ALA A 40 9.99 6.84 18.05
N GLU A 41 10.07 5.93 17.13
CA GLU A 41 8.88 5.60 16.36
C GLU A 41 8.79 4.08 16.23
N TYR A 42 8.03 3.48 17.15
CA TYR A 42 7.57 2.11 16.97
C TYR A 42 6.77 2.08 15.68
N THR A 43 7.22 1.33 14.70
CA THR A 43 6.41 1.05 13.52
C THR A 43 5.85 -0.34 13.69
N LEU A 44 4.57 -0.52 13.40
CA LEU A 44 3.89 -1.81 13.49
C LEU A 44 4.68 -2.93 12.82
N PHE A 45 5.31 -2.66 11.68
CA PHE A 45 6.13 -3.64 10.96
C PHE A 45 7.35 -4.11 11.75
N GLN A 46 7.85 -3.31 12.68
CA GLN A 46 8.93 -3.73 13.57
C GLN A 46 8.40 -4.72 14.63
N ASP A 47 7.26 -4.44 15.24
CA ASP A 47 6.62 -5.35 16.21
C ASP A 47 6.26 -6.68 15.55
N VAL A 48 5.67 -6.65 14.36
CA VAL A 48 5.33 -7.84 13.59
C VAL A 48 6.59 -8.65 13.27
N CYS A 49 7.71 -8.01 12.92
CA CYS A 49 8.98 -8.67 12.70
C CYS A 49 9.59 -9.25 13.97
N ASP A 50 9.43 -8.58 15.11
CA ASP A 50 10.02 -9.01 16.38
C ASP A 50 9.23 -10.16 17.02
N LEU A 51 7.90 -10.17 16.85
CA LEU A 51 7.02 -11.15 17.49
C LEU A 51 6.74 -12.37 16.61
N TYR A 52 6.56 -12.19 15.30
CA TYR A 52 6.02 -13.21 14.42
C TYR A 52 7.05 -13.80 13.46
N SER A 53 7.07 -15.12 13.39
CA SER A 53 8.06 -15.89 12.63
C SER A 53 7.99 -15.63 11.13
N LYS A 54 6.80 -15.75 10.51
CA LYS A 54 6.66 -15.59 9.07
C LYS A 54 6.80 -14.17 8.61
N ALA A 55 6.39 -13.21 9.41
CA ALA A 55 6.61 -11.81 9.13
C ALA A 55 8.09 -11.45 9.19
N SER A 56 8.85 -12.09 10.09
CA SER A 56 10.30 -11.91 10.20
C SER A 56 11.09 -12.65 9.13
N ASP A 57 10.60 -13.78 8.62
CA ASP A 57 11.23 -14.53 7.54
C ASP A 57 10.86 -14.01 6.15
N GLY A 58 9.97 -13.05 6.10
CA GLY A 58 9.70 -12.28 4.95
C GLY A 58 8.55 -12.69 4.05
N SER A 59 7.64 -13.48 4.51
CA SER A 59 6.51 -13.90 3.70
C SER A 59 5.48 -12.80 3.44
N PHE A 60 5.37 -11.82 4.34
CA PHE A 60 4.44 -10.70 4.20
C PHE A 60 5.12 -9.42 3.74
N PHE A 61 6.33 -9.15 4.24
CA PHE A 61 7.02 -7.89 4.05
C PHE A 61 8.40 -8.01 3.39
N ASN A 62 8.86 -9.20 3.01
CA ASN A 62 10.22 -9.40 2.53
C ASN A 62 10.31 -9.54 1.02
N ALA A 63 11.21 -8.78 0.41
CA ALA A 63 11.50 -8.82 -1.02
C ALA A 63 12.19 -10.11 -1.51
N GLY A 64 12.61 -11.00 -0.61
CA GLY A 64 13.27 -12.27 -0.97
C GLY A 64 12.31 -13.40 -1.33
N ASN A 65 11.09 -13.37 -0.84
CA ASN A 65 9.97 -14.16 -1.38
C ASN A 65 9.12 -13.21 -2.21
N PRO A 66 8.53 -13.64 -3.34
CA PRO A 66 7.67 -12.71 -4.04
C PRO A 66 6.64 -12.21 -3.02
N PRO A 67 6.67 -10.90 -2.69
CA PRO A 67 5.82 -10.33 -1.65
C PRO A 67 4.35 -10.37 -2.03
N PHE A 68 4.06 -11.07 -3.08
CA PHE A 68 2.81 -11.16 -3.79
C PHE A 68 2.39 -12.59 -4.00
N GLY A 69 2.55 -13.44 -3.04
CA GLY A 69 2.06 -14.82 -3.07
C GLY A 69 0.57 -14.96 -3.33
N GLY A 70 0.01 -14.09 -4.17
CA GLY A 70 -1.37 -14.10 -4.60
C GLY A 70 -2.06 -12.74 -4.58
N SER A 71 -1.45 -11.70 -4.05
CA SER A 71 -2.10 -10.38 -3.97
C SER A 71 -1.84 -9.55 -5.19
N VAL A 72 -2.92 -9.05 -5.72
CA VAL A 72 -2.92 -8.21 -6.90
C VAL A 72 -3.19 -6.77 -6.48
N PHE A 73 -2.31 -5.86 -6.88
CA PHE A 73 -2.59 -4.44 -6.90
C PHE A 73 -3.25 -4.11 -8.21
N GLY A 74 -4.39 -3.43 -8.18
CA GLY A 74 -5.10 -3.06 -9.39
C GLY A 74 -5.96 -1.85 -9.21
N GLY A 75 -6.29 -1.18 -10.32
CA GLY A 75 -7.11 -0.01 -10.25
C GLY A 75 -7.42 0.63 -11.60
N VAL A 76 -8.06 1.77 -11.49
CA VAL A 76 -8.47 2.58 -12.63
C VAL A 76 -7.96 4.00 -12.48
N GLU A 77 -7.64 4.63 -13.59
CA GLU A 77 -7.20 6.00 -13.60
C GLU A 77 -7.79 6.76 -14.79
N TYR A 78 -8.37 7.91 -14.52
CA TYR A 78 -8.82 8.86 -15.52
C TYR A 78 -7.77 9.95 -15.73
N ASN A 79 -7.40 10.18 -16.98
CA ASN A 79 -6.40 11.17 -17.39
C ASN A 79 -7.06 12.28 -18.24
N HIS A 80 -6.76 13.52 -17.94
CA HIS A 80 -7.22 14.68 -18.69
C HIS A 80 -6.07 15.59 -19.10
N VAL A 81 -6.00 15.95 -20.38
CA VAL A 81 -4.98 16.88 -20.89
C VAL A 81 -5.38 18.31 -20.59
N VAL A 82 -4.57 18.99 -19.79
CA VAL A 82 -4.79 20.39 -19.43
C VAL A 82 -3.98 21.32 -20.35
N LEU A 83 -2.75 20.93 -20.64
CA LEU A 83 -1.85 21.67 -21.54
C LEU A 83 -1.19 20.68 -22.52
N LYS A 84 -0.54 21.18 -23.56
CA LYS A 84 0.06 20.36 -24.63
C LYS A 84 0.86 19.14 -24.13
N ASN A 85 1.57 19.29 -23.01
CA ASN A 85 2.45 18.27 -22.44
C ASN A 85 2.14 18.00 -20.97
N VAL A 86 0.99 18.45 -20.45
CA VAL A 86 0.61 18.29 -19.04
C VAL A 86 -0.75 17.61 -18.96
N GLU A 87 -0.81 16.56 -18.15
CA GLU A 87 -2.04 15.84 -17.80
C GLU A 87 -2.32 15.97 -16.31
N LEU A 88 -3.60 16.04 -15.99
CA LEU A 88 -4.13 15.72 -14.66
C LEU A 88 -4.67 14.31 -14.69
N ALA A 89 -4.40 13.54 -13.65
CA ALA A 89 -4.93 12.20 -13.49
C ALA A 89 -5.60 12.06 -12.12
N VAL A 90 -6.68 11.28 -12.09
CA VAL A 90 -7.34 10.83 -10.84
C VAL A 90 -7.36 9.33 -10.86
N HIS A 91 -6.90 8.70 -9.79
CA HIS A 91 -6.82 7.24 -9.71
C HIS A 91 -7.51 6.71 -8.46
N PHE A 92 -8.02 5.50 -8.58
CA PHE A 92 -8.50 4.68 -7.49
C PHE A 92 -7.90 3.28 -7.67
N ASP A 93 -7.13 2.87 -6.70
CA ASP A 93 -6.38 1.62 -6.71
C ASP A 93 -6.77 0.77 -5.49
N GLY A 94 -6.44 -0.51 -5.50
CA GLY A 94 -6.70 -1.43 -4.41
C GLY A 94 -5.63 -2.51 -4.26
N TYR A 95 -5.35 -2.83 -2.99
CA TYR A 95 -4.45 -3.88 -2.58
C TYR A 95 -5.03 -4.60 -1.38
N SER A 96 -4.87 -5.92 -1.33
CA SER A 96 -5.22 -6.74 -0.17
C SER A 96 -4.29 -7.93 -0.08
N GLU A 97 -3.69 -8.12 1.09
CA GLU A 97 -2.83 -9.25 1.42
C GLU A 97 -3.26 -9.87 2.73
N THR A 98 -3.13 -11.20 2.83
CA THR A 98 -3.39 -11.96 4.04
C THR A 98 -2.29 -12.99 4.21
N THR A 99 -1.70 -13.09 5.40
CA THR A 99 -0.69 -14.08 5.72
C THR A 99 -0.94 -14.72 7.08
N ASP A 100 -0.70 -16.01 7.20
CA ASP A 100 -0.69 -16.72 8.46
C ASP A 100 0.72 -16.67 9.05
N THR A 101 0.80 -16.47 10.36
CA THR A 101 2.05 -16.40 11.11
C THR A 101 1.90 -17.10 12.47
N PHE A 102 2.97 -17.18 13.23
CA PHE A 102 2.97 -17.70 14.58
C PHE A 102 4.06 -16.99 15.40
N TYR A 103 3.91 -17.02 16.73
CA TYR A 103 4.94 -16.46 17.59
C TYR A 103 6.26 -17.23 17.40
N ARG A 104 7.35 -16.49 17.19
CA ARG A 104 8.68 -17.06 16.93
C ARG A 104 9.27 -17.77 18.16
N ASP A 105 9.11 -17.18 19.33
CA ASP A 105 9.81 -17.57 20.56
C ASP A 105 8.87 -18.18 21.62
N TYR A 106 7.59 -18.45 21.25
CA TYR A 106 6.58 -18.98 22.18
C TYR A 106 5.81 -20.13 21.55
N GLU A 107 5.56 -21.17 22.34
CA GLU A 107 4.77 -22.34 21.99
C GLU A 107 3.66 -22.58 23.01
N ARG A 108 2.59 -23.23 22.61
CA ARG A 108 1.55 -23.70 23.54
C ARG A 108 2.13 -24.68 24.54
N PRO A 109 1.79 -24.54 25.84
CA PRO A 109 2.14 -25.55 26.83
C PRO A 109 1.58 -26.92 26.42
N PRO A 110 2.27 -28.04 26.76
CA PRO A 110 1.77 -29.38 26.48
C PRO A 110 0.40 -29.67 27.09
N SER A 111 0.06 -29.00 28.21
CA SER A 111 -1.26 -29.07 28.86
C SER A 111 -2.41 -28.52 28.02
N LEU A 112 -2.10 -27.65 27.05
CA LEU A 112 -3.05 -27.04 26.09
C LEU A 112 -2.89 -27.60 24.67
N GLY A 113 -2.24 -28.77 24.53
CA GLY A 113 -2.08 -29.47 23.27
C GLY A 113 -0.72 -29.28 22.59
N GLY A 114 0.12 -28.38 23.08
CA GLY A 114 1.44 -28.08 22.48
C GLY A 114 1.36 -27.42 21.09
N GLY A 115 2.51 -27.07 20.51
CA GLY A 115 2.65 -26.54 19.16
C GLY A 115 2.57 -25.02 19.07
N ASP A 116 2.60 -24.51 17.83
CA ASP A 116 2.65 -23.09 17.54
C ASP A 116 1.37 -22.36 17.91
N ILE A 117 1.51 -21.08 18.21
CA ILE A 117 0.39 -20.16 18.50
C ILE A 117 0.19 -19.31 17.24
N PHE A 118 -0.90 -19.56 16.52
CA PHE A 118 -1.13 -19.01 15.19
C PHE A 118 -1.95 -17.73 15.21
N GLN A 119 -1.54 -16.79 14.35
CA GLN A 119 -2.28 -15.58 14.01
C GLN A 119 -2.40 -15.45 12.49
N THR A 120 -3.42 -14.74 12.04
CA THR A 120 -3.55 -14.30 10.64
C THR A 120 -3.50 -12.79 10.61
N ILE A 121 -2.63 -12.25 9.76
CA ILE A 121 -2.46 -10.81 9.56
C ILE A 121 -3.05 -10.46 8.19
N ARG A 122 -3.83 -9.39 8.13
CA ARG A 122 -4.41 -8.87 6.88
C ARG A 122 -4.14 -7.37 6.75
N LEU A 123 -3.68 -6.97 5.57
CA LEU A 123 -3.52 -5.57 5.20
C LEU A 123 -4.31 -5.28 3.92
N GLN A 124 -5.23 -4.31 4.00
CA GLN A 124 -5.94 -3.75 2.86
C GLN A 124 -5.55 -2.29 2.70
N VAL A 125 -5.30 -1.85 1.47
CA VAL A 125 -4.89 -0.47 1.15
C VAL A 125 -5.63 -0.02 -0.11
N LEU A 126 -6.38 1.09 -0.01
CA LEU A 126 -7.21 1.65 -1.08
C LEU A 126 -6.82 3.12 -1.31
N PRO A 127 -5.82 3.42 -2.13
CA PRO A 127 -5.43 4.78 -2.47
C PRO A 127 -6.44 5.42 -3.45
N LEU A 128 -6.91 6.61 -3.09
CA LEU A 128 -7.62 7.53 -3.98
C LEU A 128 -6.75 8.78 -4.13
N GLY A 129 -6.26 9.07 -5.33
CA GLY A 129 -5.31 10.16 -5.49
C GLY A 129 -5.46 10.95 -6.77
N MET A 130 -4.70 12.05 -6.81
CA MET A 130 -4.59 12.94 -7.97
C MET A 130 -3.13 13.18 -8.31
N SER A 131 -2.81 13.20 -9.60
CA SER A 131 -1.44 13.43 -10.11
C SER A 131 -1.42 14.53 -11.15
N VAL A 132 -0.29 15.22 -11.21
CA VAL A 132 0.11 16.04 -12.35
C VAL A 132 1.23 15.30 -13.09
N ARG A 133 1.10 15.14 -14.40
CA ARG A 133 2.07 14.42 -15.26
C ARG A 133 2.58 15.33 -16.36
N ILE A 134 3.86 15.22 -16.62
CA ILE A 134 4.54 15.89 -17.74
C ILE A 134 4.93 14.83 -18.76
N LEU A 135 4.54 15.05 -20.02
CA LEU A 135 4.86 14.21 -21.18
C LEU A 135 5.87 14.93 -22.07
N PRO A 136 7.18 14.74 -21.92
CA PRO A 136 8.21 15.49 -22.65
C PRO A 136 8.07 15.40 -24.16
N THR A 137 7.68 14.22 -24.66
CA THR A 137 7.50 13.99 -26.11
C THR A 137 6.12 14.39 -26.64
N GLY A 138 5.18 14.68 -25.71
CA GLY A 138 3.78 14.87 -26.06
C GLY A 138 3.10 13.57 -26.53
N LYS A 139 1.81 13.65 -26.87
CA LYS A 139 0.97 12.50 -27.23
C LYS A 139 1.03 12.04 -28.69
N LYS A 140 1.83 12.69 -29.51
CA LYS A 140 1.88 12.39 -30.97
C LYS A 140 2.86 11.26 -31.32
N HIS A 141 3.69 10.87 -30.38
CA HIS A 141 4.71 9.83 -30.58
C HIS A 141 4.15 8.45 -30.23
N LYS A 142 4.63 7.43 -30.93
CA LYS A 142 4.30 6.03 -30.67
C LYS A 142 4.69 5.61 -29.23
N ILE A 143 5.74 6.25 -28.71
CA ILE A 143 6.25 6.06 -27.35
C ILE A 143 6.12 7.40 -26.62
N ALA A 144 5.40 7.42 -25.52
CA ALA A 144 5.17 8.62 -24.71
C ALA A 144 5.59 8.36 -23.26
N PRO A 145 6.85 8.63 -22.90
CA PRO A 145 7.29 8.62 -21.52
C PRO A 145 6.64 9.78 -20.74
N TYR A 146 6.42 9.60 -19.46
CA TYR A 146 5.92 10.62 -18.56
C TYR A 146 6.53 10.49 -17.17
N VAL A 147 6.57 11.60 -16.47
CA VAL A 147 6.92 11.69 -15.05
C VAL A 147 5.91 12.58 -14.35
N GLY A 148 5.69 12.36 -13.09
CA GLY A 148 4.71 13.14 -12.35
C GLY A 148 4.78 12.91 -10.85
N GLY A 149 3.80 13.47 -10.17
CA GLY A 149 3.60 13.30 -8.75
C GLY A 149 2.25 13.85 -8.32
N GLY A 150 1.88 13.55 -7.10
CA GLY A 150 0.57 13.91 -6.60
C GLY A 150 0.38 13.63 -5.12
N ILE A 151 -0.88 13.63 -4.73
CA ILE A 151 -1.33 13.40 -3.35
C ILE A 151 -2.39 12.30 -3.33
N ASP A 152 -2.46 11.58 -2.20
CA ASP A 152 -3.37 10.46 -2.00
C ASP A 152 -4.08 10.56 -0.65
N ALA A 153 -5.35 10.17 -0.63
CA ALA A 153 -6.05 9.71 0.55
C ALA A 153 -6.00 8.18 0.52
N VAL A 154 -5.30 7.59 1.46
CA VAL A 154 -5.05 6.16 1.53
C VAL A 154 -5.94 5.57 2.62
N PHE A 155 -7.05 4.97 2.23
CA PHE A 155 -7.89 4.22 3.14
C PHE A 155 -7.20 2.89 3.42
N TYR A 156 -7.01 2.53 4.68
CA TYR A 156 -6.42 1.26 5.03
C TYR A 156 -7.21 0.56 6.11
N LYS A 157 -7.07 -0.76 6.13
CA LYS A 157 -7.51 -1.63 7.21
C LYS A 157 -6.42 -2.65 7.48
N TYR A 158 -5.94 -2.67 8.72
CA TYR A 158 -5.02 -3.66 9.24
C TYR A 158 -5.72 -4.50 10.29
N GLU A 159 -5.59 -5.82 10.21
CA GLU A 159 -6.23 -6.77 11.11
C GLU A 159 -5.22 -7.83 11.54
N GLU A 160 -5.25 -8.15 12.83
CA GLU A 160 -4.61 -9.33 13.39
C GLU A 160 -5.66 -10.16 14.11
N PHE A 161 -5.80 -11.42 13.78
CA PHE A 161 -6.76 -12.30 14.42
C PHE A 161 -6.18 -13.71 14.61
N GLY A 162 -6.51 -14.35 15.73
CA GLY A 162 -5.99 -15.65 16.11
C GLY A 162 -5.83 -15.79 17.59
N ASP A 163 -4.83 -16.56 18.00
CA ASP A 163 -4.51 -16.78 19.40
C ASP A 163 -3.38 -15.87 19.85
N PHE A 164 -3.60 -15.13 20.93
CA PHE A 164 -2.64 -14.15 21.45
C PHE A 164 -2.23 -14.47 22.87
N ILE A 165 -0.99 -14.12 23.23
CA ILE A 165 -0.46 -14.22 24.58
C ILE A 165 -0.72 -12.89 25.28
N ASP A 166 -1.35 -12.93 26.45
CA ASP A 166 -1.39 -11.77 27.33
C ASP A 166 -0.06 -11.67 28.11
N PHE A 167 0.83 -10.81 27.62
CA PHE A 167 2.13 -10.56 28.24
C PHE A 167 2.05 -9.75 29.54
N PHE A 168 0.87 -9.21 29.90
CA PHE A 168 0.68 -8.50 31.17
C PHE A 168 0.31 -9.43 32.32
N ASP A 169 -0.23 -10.63 31.99
CA ASP A 169 -0.53 -11.65 32.99
C ASP A 169 0.70 -12.53 33.19
N PRO A 170 1.19 -12.72 34.46
CA PRO A 170 2.33 -13.59 34.74
C PRO A 170 2.15 -15.04 34.29
N ASP A 171 0.92 -15.49 34.17
CA ASP A 171 0.59 -16.87 33.74
C ASP A 171 0.58 -17.01 32.21
N LEU A 172 0.79 -15.91 31.44
CA LEU A 172 0.83 -15.85 29.98
C LEU A 172 -0.33 -16.61 29.31
N PRO A 173 -1.59 -16.31 29.65
CA PRO A 173 -2.72 -17.00 29.07
C PRO A 173 -2.81 -16.77 27.58
N ILE A 174 -3.20 -17.83 26.86
CA ILE A 174 -3.40 -17.77 25.38
C ILE A 174 -4.91 -17.68 25.16
N THR A 175 -5.35 -16.60 24.55
CA THR A 175 -6.76 -16.35 24.24
C THR A 175 -6.95 -15.96 22.79
N PRO A 176 -8.04 -16.41 22.13
CA PRO A 176 -8.38 -15.89 20.82
C PRO A 176 -8.81 -14.43 20.93
N ASP A 177 -8.30 -13.60 20.02
CA ASP A 177 -8.62 -12.18 19.96
C ASP A 177 -8.59 -11.67 18.52
N HIS A 178 -9.05 -10.42 18.32
CA HIS A 178 -9.11 -9.77 17.03
C HIS A 178 -8.85 -8.26 17.17
N PHE A 179 -7.71 -7.82 16.70
CA PHE A 179 -7.28 -6.42 16.70
C PHE A 179 -7.48 -5.80 15.33
N ILE A 180 -8.05 -4.59 15.27
CA ILE A 180 -8.37 -3.89 14.04
C ILE A 180 -7.89 -2.44 14.14
N SER A 181 -7.19 -1.99 13.11
CA SER A 181 -6.95 -0.57 12.87
C SER A 181 -7.42 -0.20 11.47
N GLU A 182 -8.36 0.72 11.39
CA GLU A 182 -8.83 1.28 10.11
C GLU A 182 -8.88 2.80 10.19
N SER A 183 -8.31 3.45 9.17
CA SER A 183 -8.23 4.90 9.12
C SER A 183 -7.95 5.38 7.69
N THR A 184 -7.70 6.67 7.56
CA THR A 184 -7.32 7.32 6.30
C THR A 184 -6.04 8.10 6.48
N ALA A 185 -4.95 7.55 5.95
CA ALA A 185 -3.68 8.25 5.86
C ALA A 185 -3.67 9.24 4.69
N PHE A 186 -3.00 10.37 4.87
CA PHE A 186 -2.71 11.27 3.76
C PHE A 186 -1.27 11.09 3.31
N GLY A 187 -1.10 10.95 1.99
CA GLY A 187 0.18 10.67 1.39
C GLY A 187 0.50 11.56 0.19
N ALA A 188 1.71 11.39 -0.30
CA ALA A 188 2.17 11.94 -1.55
C ALA A 188 2.83 10.84 -2.38
N HIS A 189 2.86 11.01 -3.69
CA HIS A 189 3.57 10.09 -4.55
C HIS A 189 4.38 10.77 -5.63
N ALA A 190 5.43 10.10 -6.08
CA ALA A 190 6.13 10.39 -7.33
C ALA A 190 5.99 9.19 -8.26
N LEU A 191 5.88 9.45 -9.55
CA LEU A 191 5.70 8.40 -10.54
C LEU A 191 6.47 8.67 -11.83
N GLY A 192 6.75 7.59 -12.54
CA GLY A 192 7.28 7.62 -13.88
C GLY A 192 6.77 6.43 -14.68
N GLY A 193 6.47 6.66 -15.94
CA GLY A 193 5.90 5.62 -16.77
C GLY A 193 6.10 5.87 -18.26
N ILE A 194 5.60 4.92 -19.03
CA ILE A 194 5.68 4.92 -20.47
C ILE A 194 4.38 4.39 -21.06
N ARG A 195 3.86 5.10 -22.07
CA ARG A 195 2.76 4.61 -22.91
C ARG A 195 3.29 4.23 -24.28
N PHE A 196 2.96 3.04 -24.72
CA PHE A 196 3.25 2.55 -26.06
C PHE A 196 1.95 2.44 -26.85
N TYR A 197 1.71 3.39 -27.77
CA TYR A 197 0.50 3.45 -28.57
C TYR A 197 0.50 2.37 -29.64
N VAL A 198 -0.43 1.42 -29.52
CA VAL A 198 -0.69 0.37 -30.52
C VAL A 198 -1.44 0.99 -31.71
N ASN A 199 -2.41 1.84 -31.42
CA ASN A 199 -3.15 2.63 -32.38
C ASN A 199 -3.46 4.04 -31.82
N ARG A 200 -4.40 4.78 -32.44
CA ARG A 200 -4.73 6.15 -32.01
C ARG A 200 -5.42 6.22 -30.66
N ASP A 201 -6.13 5.16 -30.30
CA ASP A 201 -7.07 5.13 -29.17
C ASP A 201 -6.60 4.19 -28.05
N ILE A 202 -5.65 3.28 -28.34
CA ILE A 202 -5.21 2.24 -27.39
C ILE A 202 -3.69 2.30 -27.24
N ALA A 203 -3.23 2.32 -25.98
CA ALA A 203 -1.82 2.13 -25.63
C ALA A 203 -1.66 1.07 -24.55
N ILE A 204 -0.50 0.41 -24.53
CA ILE A 204 -0.01 -0.35 -23.39
C ILE A 204 0.70 0.65 -22.48
N VAL A 205 0.46 0.56 -21.18
CA VAL A 205 1.07 1.43 -20.16
C VAL A 205 1.88 0.60 -19.18
N GLY A 206 3.05 1.12 -18.80
CA GLY A 206 3.83 0.64 -17.67
C GLY A 206 4.21 1.82 -16.80
N GLU A 207 4.04 1.68 -15.47
CA GLU A 207 4.29 2.74 -14.50
C GLU A 207 4.97 2.19 -13.25
N ALA A 208 5.92 2.97 -12.73
CA ALA A 208 6.47 2.82 -11.39
C ALA A 208 6.09 4.06 -10.58
N LYS A 209 5.48 3.85 -9.42
CA LYS A 209 5.05 4.89 -8.48
C LYS A 209 5.63 4.58 -7.11
N TYR A 210 6.14 5.58 -6.41
CA TYR A 210 6.50 5.48 -5.01
C TYR A 210 5.52 6.31 -4.19
N LEU A 211 4.86 5.67 -3.25
CA LEU A 211 3.92 6.27 -2.30
C LEU A 211 4.64 6.53 -0.97
N TRP A 212 4.44 7.71 -0.41
CA TRP A 212 4.78 8.07 0.98
C TRP A 212 3.49 8.27 1.75
N ALA A 213 3.18 7.38 2.66
CA ALA A 213 2.00 7.48 3.53
C ALA A 213 2.26 6.77 4.85
N HIS A 214 1.84 7.38 5.94
CA HIS A 214 1.89 6.78 7.28
C HIS A 214 0.73 7.34 8.11
N ASP A 215 0.34 6.60 9.14
CA ASP A 215 -0.73 6.99 10.04
C ASP A 215 -0.47 6.42 11.45
N ASP A 216 -1.11 7.01 12.45
CA ASP A 216 -1.10 6.49 13.80
C ASP A 216 -2.23 5.45 13.93
N MET A 217 -1.93 4.31 14.52
CA MET A 217 -2.89 3.22 14.65
C MET A 217 -3.91 3.50 15.76
N GLY A 218 -5.07 2.87 15.65
CA GLY A 218 -6.15 3.01 16.62
C GLY A 218 -5.84 2.39 17.99
N ASP A 219 -6.82 2.51 18.89
CA ASP A 219 -6.68 2.17 20.31
C ASP A 219 -6.32 0.71 20.57
N ASP A 220 -6.68 -0.21 19.69
CA ASP A 220 -6.34 -1.63 19.78
C ASP A 220 -4.83 -1.90 19.68
N PHE A 221 -4.08 -0.94 19.14
CA PHE A 221 -2.63 -1.00 18.95
C PHE A 221 -1.89 0.06 19.77
N LEU A 222 -2.40 0.41 20.94
CA LEU A 222 -1.73 1.37 21.81
C LEU A 222 -0.41 0.81 22.32
N PRO A 223 0.68 1.60 22.24
CA PRO A 223 1.96 1.15 22.76
C PRO A 223 1.92 1.04 24.29
N ASN A 224 2.58 0.01 24.79
CA ASN A 224 2.64 -0.32 26.22
C ASN A 224 3.46 0.66 27.09
N ALA A 225 4.00 1.75 26.48
CA ALA A 225 4.80 2.72 27.21
C ALA A 225 4.33 4.17 26.91
N PRO A 226 4.25 5.03 27.95
CA PRO A 226 3.89 6.42 27.75
C PRO A 226 4.84 7.15 26.81
N GLY A 227 4.28 7.81 25.80
CA GLY A 227 5.04 8.61 24.81
C GLY A 227 5.48 7.84 23.57
N LEU A 228 5.16 6.56 23.44
CA LEU A 228 5.28 5.83 22.19
C LEU A 228 3.98 5.97 21.38
N VAL A 229 4.11 6.03 20.07
CA VAL A 229 2.99 6.03 19.11
C VAL A 229 3.17 4.83 18.21
N ASN A 230 2.16 3.97 18.17
CA ASN A 230 2.17 2.85 17.22
C ASN A 230 1.74 3.37 15.86
N ARG A 231 2.64 3.33 14.89
CA ARG A 231 2.46 3.90 13.57
C ARG A 231 2.55 2.84 12.49
N ILE A 232 1.64 2.88 11.53
CA ILE A 232 1.72 2.07 10.32
C ILE A 232 2.39 2.87 9.20
N ASP A 233 3.39 2.28 8.53
CA ASP A 233 4.04 2.84 7.35
C ASP A 233 3.48 2.15 6.09
N LEU A 234 2.63 2.87 5.35
CA LEU A 234 2.01 2.41 4.11
C LEU A 234 2.83 2.82 2.87
N SER A 235 4.04 3.32 3.09
CA SER A 235 4.92 3.73 1.99
C SER A 235 5.45 2.53 1.23
N GLY A 236 5.71 2.72 -0.07
CA GLY A 236 6.28 1.63 -0.87
C GLY A 236 6.29 1.90 -2.36
N TRP A 237 6.90 0.97 -3.09
CA TRP A 237 6.90 0.96 -4.54
C TRP A 237 5.65 0.27 -5.08
N ILE A 238 5.05 0.86 -6.11
CA ILE A 238 3.93 0.32 -6.86
C ILE A 238 4.37 0.21 -8.32
N PHE A 239 4.35 -1.02 -8.85
CA PHE A 239 4.65 -1.27 -10.26
C PHE A 239 3.39 -1.76 -10.94
N THR A 240 2.95 -1.08 -11.98
CA THR A 240 1.74 -1.45 -12.72
C THR A 240 2.00 -1.56 -14.22
N GLY A 241 1.29 -2.48 -14.82
CA GLY A 241 1.09 -2.56 -16.26
C GLY A 241 -0.40 -2.48 -16.59
N GLY A 242 -0.74 -2.05 -17.80
CA GLY A 242 -2.15 -1.92 -18.13
C GLY A 242 -2.43 -1.46 -19.54
N VAL A 243 -3.68 -1.08 -19.74
CA VAL A 243 -4.19 -0.58 -21.02
C VAL A 243 -4.73 0.83 -20.84
N HIS A 244 -4.26 1.74 -21.68
CA HIS A 244 -4.75 3.10 -21.81
C HIS A 244 -5.74 3.17 -22.97
N LEU A 245 -6.96 3.62 -22.69
CA LEU A 245 -8.01 3.90 -23.67
C LEU A 245 -8.17 5.42 -23.79
N ARG A 246 -7.96 5.94 -24.99
CA ARG A 246 -8.04 7.37 -25.29
C ARG A 246 -9.35 7.69 -25.99
N PHE A 247 -9.98 8.81 -25.62
CA PHE A 247 -11.22 9.33 -26.24
C PHE A 247 -11.25 10.87 -26.28
#